data_8657e573214f61f8832924792836935b
#
_entry.id   8657e573214f61f8832924792836935b
#
_cell.length_a   1.000
_cell.length_b   1.000
_cell.length_c   1.000
_cell.angle_alpha   90.00
_cell.angle_beta   90.00
_cell.angle_gamma   90.00
#
_symmetry.space_group_name_H-M   'P 1'
#
loop_
_entity.id
_entity.type
_entity.pdbx_description
1 polymer ?
#
loop_
_entity_poly.entity_id
_entity_poly.type
_entity_poly.pdbx_seq_one_letter_code
_entity_poly.pdbx_strand_id
1 'polypeptide(L)'
;MVIGISTEAGELLDAYKKHFAYGKNLDIVNVGEEIADIMWYISNLCRIKGIDLEEMMERNINKLKARYPDKFSQEKALNRNLDIERDILEGEK
;
A
#
# COMPACT_ATOMS: atom_id res chain seq x y z
N MET A 1 -2.95 -16.14 1.83
CA MET A 1 -2.22 -14.87 1.58
C MET A 1 -3.03 -13.63 1.93
N VAL A 2 -4.23 -13.51 1.39
CA VAL A 2 -5.09 -12.35 1.68
C VAL A 2 -5.46 -12.27 3.17
N ILE A 3 -5.82 -13.40 3.76
CA ILE A 3 -6.10 -13.46 5.20
C ILE A 3 -4.86 -13.10 6.01
N GLY A 4 -3.69 -13.60 5.63
CA GLY A 4 -2.42 -13.27 6.29
C GLY A 4 -2.12 -11.78 6.24
N ILE A 5 -2.32 -11.14 5.08
CA ILE A 5 -2.15 -9.70 4.94
C ILE A 5 -3.06 -8.94 5.91
N SER A 6 -4.33 -9.32 5.99
CA SER A 6 -5.29 -8.69 6.90
C SER A 6 -4.92 -8.89 8.37
N THR A 7 -4.48 -10.10 8.73
CA THR A 7 -4.10 -10.41 10.10
C THR A 7 -2.88 -9.60 10.53
N GLU A 8 -1.85 -9.55 9.71
CA GLU A 8 -0.64 -8.79 10.01
C GLU A 8 -0.90 -7.28 10.04
N ALA A 9 -1.75 -6.77 9.15
CA ALA A 9 -2.18 -5.38 9.19
C ALA A 9 -2.91 -5.07 10.49
N GLY A 10 -3.74 -6.01 10.98
CA GLY A 10 -4.41 -5.87 12.25
C GLY A 10 -3.45 -5.86 13.44
N GLU A 11 -2.40 -6.66 13.41
CA GLU A 11 -1.35 -6.65 14.45
C GLU A 11 -0.58 -5.34 14.46
N LEU A 12 -0.29 -4.78 13.28
CA LEU A 12 0.33 -3.48 13.17
C LEU A 12 -0.58 -2.38 13.73
N LEU A 13 -1.86 -2.42 13.41
CA LEU A 13 -2.85 -1.50 13.96
C LEU A 13 -2.91 -1.61 15.49
N ASP A 14 -2.87 -2.82 16.04
CA ASP A 14 -2.91 -3.05 17.47
C ASP A 14 -1.70 -2.43 18.18
N ALA A 15 -0.51 -2.53 17.59
CA ALA A 15 0.70 -1.92 18.12
C ALA A 15 0.56 -0.40 18.23
N TYR A 16 0.03 0.26 17.20
CA TYR A 16 -0.23 1.70 17.22
C TYR A 16 -1.37 2.08 18.15
N LYS A 17 -2.41 1.28 18.24
CA LYS A 17 -3.53 1.49 19.15
C LYS A 17 -3.04 1.50 20.60
N LYS A 18 -2.17 0.58 20.97
CA LYS A 18 -1.58 0.53 22.31
C LYS A 18 -0.74 1.78 22.58
N HIS A 19 0.00 2.26 21.60
CA HIS A 19 0.79 3.47 21.71
C HIS A 19 -0.10 4.70 21.94
N PHE A 20 -1.13 4.88 21.12
CA PHE A 20 -1.99 6.05 21.21
C PHE A 20 -2.97 6.00 22.38
N ALA A 21 -3.56 4.85 22.66
CA ALA A 21 -4.60 4.74 23.68
C ALA A 21 -4.04 4.62 25.10
N TYR A 22 -2.90 3.97 25.26
CA TYR A 22 -2.34 3.65 26.58
C TYR A 22 -1.00 4.34 26.86
N GLY A 23 -0.53 5.19 25.97
CA GLY A 23 0.72 5.92 26.17
C GLY A 23 1.96 5.05 26.21
N LYS A 24 1.89 3.83 25.71
CA LYS A 24 3.06 2.93 25.65
C LYS A 24 4.00 3.36 24.54
N ASN A 25 5.29 3.18 24.76
CA ASN A 25 6.27 3.43 23.71
C ASN A 25 6.05 2.47 22.54
N LEU A 26 6.14 3.01 21.32
CA LEU A 26 6.03 2.23 20.12
C LEU A 26 7.32 1.39 19.95
N ASP A 27 7.14 0.08 19.85
CA ASP A 27 8.25 -0.83 19.58
C ASP A 27 8.55 -0.84 18.08
N ILE A 28 9.55 -0.09 17.68
CA ILE A 28 9.93 0.06 16.27
C ILE A 28 10.41 -1.26 15.66
N VAL A 29 11.06 -2.11 16.45
CA VAL A 29 11.48 -3.42 15.96
C VAL A 29 10.26 -4.28 15.62
N ASN A 30 9.26 -4.27 16.49
CA ASN A 30 8.02 -4.98 16.24
C ASN A 30 7.25 -4.41 15.04
N VAL A 31 7.23 -3.10 14.88
CA VAL A 31 6.62 -2.46 13.70
C VAL A 31 7.31 -2.92 12.42
N GLY A 32 8.64 -2.95 12.43
CA GLY A 32 9.42 -3.44 11.28
C GLY A 32 9.13 -4.90 10.96
N GLU A 33 9.01 -5.74 11.98
CA GLU A 33 8.66 -7.14 11.82
C GLU A 33 7.27 -7.32 11.19
N GLU A 34 6.27 -6.57 11.66
CA GLU A 34 4.92 -6.63 11.10
C GLU A 34 4.88 -6.17 9.65
N ILE A 35 5.63 -5.12 9.31
CA ILE A 35 5.75 -4.67 7.93
C ILE A 35 6.39 -5.76 7.06
N ALA A 36 7.44 -6.39 7.55
CA ALA A 36 8.12 -7.47 6.82
C ALA A 36 7.18 -8.66 6.59
N ASP A 37 6.38 -9.01 7.58
CA ASP A 37 5.41 -10.10 7.46
C ASP A 37 4.32 -9.77 6.42
N ILE A 38 3.82 -8.54 6.41
CA ILE A 38 2.87 -8.08 5.40
C ILE A 38 3.49 -8.20 4.00
N MET A 39 4.71 -7.74 3.83
CA MET A 39 5.41 -7.79 2.55
C MET A 39 5.66 -9.23 2.09
N TRP A 40 5.94 -10.14 3.03
CA TRP A 40 6.11 -11.55 2.72
C TRP A 40 4.82 -12.13 2.12
N TYR A 41 3.67 -11.87 2.74
CA TYR A 41 2.38 -12.33 2.23
C TYR A 41 2.04 -11.69 0.89
N ILE A 42 2.31 -10.39 0.73
CA ILE A 42 2.08 -9.67 -0.53
C ILE A 42 2.93 -10.27 -1.64
N SER A 43 4.22 -10.51 -1.38
CA SER A 43 5.14 -11.09 -2.36
C SER A 43 4.69 -12.48 -2.82
N ASN A 44 4.21 -13.30 -1.88
CA ASN A 44 3.71 -14.63 -2.21
C ASN A 44 2.40 -14.57 -3.01
N LEU A 45 1.50 -13.65 -2.69
CA LEU A 45 0.28 -13.44 -3.46
C LEU A 45 0.60 -13.03 -4.89
N CYS A 46 1.52 -12.11 -5.07
CA CYS A 46 1.96 -11.67 -6.40
C CYS A 46 2.55 -12.84 -7.19
N ARG A 47 3.39 -13.64 -6.56
CA ARG A 47 3.99 -14.82 -7.21
C ARG A 47 2.91 -15.81 -7.66
N ILE A 48 1.94 -16.10 -6.81
CA ILE A 48 0.85 -17.05 -7.11
C ILE A 48 -0.02 -16.55 -8.26
N LYS A 49 -0.27 -15.25 -8.31
CA LYS A 49 -1.14 -14.64 -9.33
C LYS A 49 -0.42 -14.16 -10.57
N GLY A 50 0.89 -14.34 -10.64
CA GLY A 50 1.67 -13.88 -11.79
C GLY A 50 1.74 -12.37 -11.91
N ILE A 51 1.70 -11.66 -10.78
CA ILE A 51 1.81 -10.19 -10.73
C ILE A 51 3.26 -9.81 -10.53
N ASP A 52 3.79 -8.95 -11.40
CA ASP A 52 5.09 -8.31 -11.20
C ASP A 52 4.90 -7.11 -10.27
N LEU A 53 5.26 -7.29 -9.00
CA LEU A 53 5.06 -6.26 -7.97
C LEU A 53 5.84 -4.98 -8.28
N GLU A 54 7.09 -5.11 -8.71
CA GLU A 54 7.93 -3.96 -9.05
C GLU A 54 7.30 -3.12 -10.16
N GLU A 55 6.86 -3.77 -11.23
CA GLU A 55 6.19 -3.12 -12.34
C GLU A 55 4.89 -2.44 -11.89
N MET A 56 4.10 -3.11 -11.07
CA MET A 56 2.86 -2.54 -10.55
C MET A 56 3.10 -1.35 -9.64
N MET A 57 4.15 -1.38 -8.83
CA MET A 57 4.54 -0.25 -7.99
C MET A 57 4.94 0.95 -8.85
N GLU A 58 5.70 0.73 -9.90
CA GLU A 58 6.09 1.79 -10.84
C GLU A 58 4.89 2.41 -11.53
N ARG A 59 3.98 1.58 -12.05
CA ARG A 59 2.73 2.04 -12.65
C ARG A 59 1.88 2.82 -11.66
N ASN A 60 1.84 2.38 -10.42
CA ASN A 60 1.07 3.06 -9.38
C ASN A 60 1.65 4.45 -9.08
N ILE A 61 2.98 4.59 -9.04
CA ILE A 61 3.63 5.89 -8.88
C ILE A 61 3.24 6.82 -10.03
N ASN A 62 3.24 6.32 -11.26
CA ASN A 62 2.83 7.10 -12.42
C ASN A 62 1.35 7.51 -12.36
N LYS A 63 0.50 6.62 -11.87
CA LYS A 63 -0.90 6.94 -11.61
C LYS A 63 -1.03 8.09 -10.60
N LEU A 64 -0.29 8.02 -9.50
CA LEU A 64 -0.31 9.06 -8.46
C LEU A 64 0.20 10.40 -8.99
N LYS A 65 1.20 10.39 -9.85
CA LYS A 65 1.68 11.61 -10.50
C LYS A 65 0.64 12.21 -11.44
N ALA A 66 -0.14 11.37 -12.12
CA ALA A 66 -1.24 11.84 -12.96
C ALA A 66 -2.37 12.44 -12.13
N ARG A 67 -2.63 11.86 -10.93
CA ARG A 67 -3.64 12.36 -10.01
C ARG A 67 -3.20 13.65 -9.30
N TYR A 68 -1.92 13.74 -8.94
CA TYR A 68 -1.34 14.84 -8.15
C TYR A 68 -0.10 15.42 -8.84
N PRO A 69 -0.25 16.06 -10.03
CA PRO A 69 0.91 16.51 -10.81
C PRO A 69 1.75 17.60 -10.12
N ASP A 70 1.11 18.45 -9.31
CA ASP A 70 1.75 19.62 -8.69
C ASP A 70 1.57 19.63 -7.17
N LYS A 71 1.79 18.52 -6.50
CA LYS A 71 1.46 18.29 -5.10
C LYS A 71 -0.01 17.95 -4.92
N PHE A 72 -0.39 17.70 -3.67
CA PHE A 72 -1.75 17.32 -3.33
C PHE A 72 -2.72 18.43 -3.68
N SER A 73 -3.56 18.20 -4.68
CA SER A 73 -4.70 19.03 -5.00
C SER A 73 -5.95 18.28 -4.54
N GLN A 74 -6.68 18.85 -3.58
CA GLN A 74 -7.94 18.26 -3.12
C GLN A 74 -8.94 18.14 -4.27
N GLU A 75 -8.94 19.13 -5.15
CA GLU A 75 -9.81 19.12 -6.32
C GLU A 75 -9.51 17.94 -7.23
N LYS A 76 -8.24 17.70 -7.53
CA LYS A 76 -7.83 16.54 -8.36
C LYS A 76 -8.07 15.21 -7.65
N ALA A 77 -7.90 15.17 -6.34
CA ALA A 77 -8.22 13.98 -5.56
C ALA A 77 -9.72 13.65 -5.59
N LEU A 78 -10.56 14.67 -5.59
CA LEU A 78 -12.03 14.52 -5.69
C LEU A 78 -12.46 14.18 -7.10
N ASN A 79 -11.81 14.76 -8.11
CA ASN A 79 -12.12 14.58 -9.53
C ASN A 79 -11.14 13.63 -10.19
N ARG A 80 -11.09 12.40 -9.70
CA ARG A 80 -10.18 11.37 -10.22
C ARG A 80 -10.48 11.08 -11.69
N ASN A 81 -9.43 11.04 -12.50
CA ASN A 81 -9.54 10.58 -13.88
C ASN A 81 -9.30 9.07 -13.92
N LEU A 82 -10.37 8.30 -13.78
CA LEU A 82 -10.31 6.85 -13.71
C LEU A 82 -9.81 6.22 -15.00
N ASP A 83 -10.08 6.83 -16.15
CA ASP A 83 -9.64 6.31 -17.44
C ASP A 83 -8.11 6.40 -17.56
N ILE A 84 -7.54 7.56 -17.21
CA ILE A 84 -6.07 7.73 -17.21
C ILE A 84 -5.42 6.78 -16.21
N GLU A 85 -5.98 6.67 -15.01
CA GLU A 85 -5.46 5.77 -13.98
C GLU A 85 -5.45 4.32 -14.46
N ARG A 86 -6.51 3.91 -15.11
CA ARG A 86 -6.63 2.55 -15.64
C ARG A 86 -5.61 2.28 -16.74
N ASP A 87 -5.45 3.20 -17.66
CA ASP A 87 -4.46 3.08 -18.74
C ASP A 87 -3.04 2.94 -18.19
N ILE A 88 -2.69 3.75 -17.17
CA ILE A 88 -1.38 3.68 -16.52
C ILE A 88 -1.19 2.34 -15.84
N LEU A 89 -2.20 1.85 -15.12
CA LEU A 89 -2.12 0.58 -14.39
C LEU A 89 -2.04 -0.63 -15.32
N GLU A 90 -2.71 -0.60 -16.46
CA GLU A 90 -2.65 -1.67 -17.46
C GLU A 90 -1.36 -1.63 -18.26
N GLY A 91 -0.70 -0.49 -18.30
CA GLY A 91 0.48 -0.26 -19.12
C GLY A 91 0.10 0.01 -20.57
N GLU A 92 1.11 0.40 -21.34
CA GLU A 92 0.93 0.62 -22.77
C GLU A 92 0.72 -0.73 -23.50
N LYS A 93 -0.29 -0.74 -24.33
CA LYS A 93 -0.56 -1.90 -25.17
C LYS A 93 0.02 -1.70 -26.55
#